data_a7a97f6e47040f85ef0cbe3d78264f86
#
_entry.id   a7a97f6e47040f85ef0cbe3d78264f86
#
_cell.length_a   1.000
_cell.length_b   1.000
_cell.length_c   1.000
_cell.angle_alpha   90.00
_cell.angle_beta   90.00
_cell.angle_gamma   90.00
#
_symmetry.space_group_name_H-M   'P 1'
#
loop_
_entity.id
_entity.type
_entity.pdbx_description
1 polymer ?
#
loop_
_entity_poly.entity_id
_entity_poly.type
_entity_poly.pdbx_seq_one_letter_code
_entity_poly.pdbx_strand_id
1 'polypeptide(L)'
;LQYPQIDVELRLDNNLIDPMVDHADVVVRIGNLDDSALIGRHIMNYEMVFCASPHYLAQHSPIASISDLPQHDCLGFSYSKSASLAVAHSQLFGKRSFRLLSNSGLVLIQAAIDGLGIILQPQIVVQEVIQAGLLINISALIPPDAMPIHLLYKDKNLPLKTRTLIDFIIRQLE
;
A
#
# COMPACT_ATOMS: atom_id res chain seq x y z
N LEU A 1 -18.93 21.26 7.01
CA LEU A 1 -17.48 21.15 7.12
C LEU A 1 -17.07 21.43 8.57
N GLN A 2 -16.28 20.54 9.18
CA GLN A 2 -15.85 20.70 10.58
C GLN A 2 -14.80 21.82 10.75
N TYR A 3 -14.01 22.08 9.72
CA TYR A 3 -12.96 23.11 9.69
C TYR A 3 -13.06 23.96 8.42
N PRO A 4 -14.02 24.88 8.33
CA PRO A 4 -14.28 25.62 7.09
C PRO A 4 -13.21 26.65 6.71
N GLN A 5 -12.24 26.91 7.61
CA GLN A 5 -11.14 27.86 7.40
C GLN A 5 -9.82 27.16 6.96
N ILE A 6 -9.86 25.83 6.73
CA ILE A 6 -8.68 25.08 6.31
C ILE A 6 -8.91 24.62 4.87
N ASP A 7 -8.10 25.15 3.96
CA ASP A 7 -8.00 24.65 2.60
C ASP A 7 -6.93 23.56 2.54
N VAL A 8 -7.25 22.45 1.87
CA VAL A 8 -6.35 21.29 1.75
C VAL A 8 -6.13 21.02 0.25
N GLU A 9 -4.85 21.04 -0.15
CA GLU A 9 -4.41 20.50 -1.43
C GLU A 9 -3.85 19.09 -1.21
N LEU A 10 -4.47 18.09 -1.82
CA LEU A 10 -4.01 16.71 -1.77
C LEU A 10 -3.23 16.36 -3.05
N ARG A 11 -1.97 15.98 -2.89
CA ARG A 11 -1.12 15.48 -3.97
C ARG A 11 -0.87 13.99 -3.77
N LEU A 12 -1.17 13.20 -4.79
CA LEU A 12 -0.93 11.75 -4.80
C LEU A 12 0.23 11.48 -5.75
N ASP A 13 1.29 10.87 -5.22
CA ASP A 13 2.45 10.48 -6.00
C ASP A 13 2.98 9.13 -5.50
N ASN A 14 3.46 8.30 -6.45
CA ASN A 14 4.14 7.04 -6.15
C ASN A 14 5.64 7.22 -5.92
N ASN A 15 6.17 8.42 -6.15
CA ASN A 15 7.55 8.76 -5.83
C ASN A 15 7.69 9.10 -4.35
N LEU A 16 8.91 8.95 -3.85
CA LEU A 16 9.28 9.44 -2.53
C LEU A 16 9.22 10.98 -2.54
N ILE A 17 8.18 11.54 -1.94
CA ILE A 17 8.08 12.98 -1.73
C ILE A 17 9.01 13.37 -0.59
N ASP A 18 9.85 14.36 -0.84
CA ASP A 18 10.63 15.02 0.20
C ASP A 18 9.89 16.32 0.62
N PRO A 19 9.31 16.38 1.83
CA PRO A 19 8.61 17.58 2.30
C PRO A 19 9.48 18.84 2.28
N MET A 20 10.82 18.69 2.32
CA MET A 20 11.73 19.84 2.28
C MET A 20 11.79 20.46 0.89
N VAL A 21 11.72 19.64 -0.17
CA VAL A 21 11.80 20.08 -1.57
C VAL A 21 10.40 20.37 -2.13
N ASP A 22 9.43 19.54 -1.80
CA ASP A 22 8.10 19.55 -2.42
C ASP A 22 7.10 20.48 -1.72
N HIS A 23 7.54 21.22 -0.70
CA HIS A 23 6.73 22.20 0.05
C HIS A 23 5.45 21.62 0.67
N ALA A 24 5.42 20.34 0.98
CA ALA A 24 4.30 19.72 1.67
C ALA A 24 4.33 20.04 3.17
N ASP A 25 3.19 20.42 3.75
CA ASP A 25 3.04 20.62 5.19
C ASP A 25 3.07 19.28 5.96
N VAL A 26 2.44 18.24 5.37
CA VAL A 26 2.35 16.89 5.91
C VAL A 26 2.46 15.89 4.78
N VAL A 27 3.21 14.82 4.98
CA VAL A 27 3.28 13.67 4.05
C VAL A 27 2.80 12.42 4.76
N VAL A 28 1.91 11.67 4.11
CA VAL A 28 1.52 10.31 4.54
C VAL A 28 2.49 9.32 3.89
N ARG A 29 3.23 8.59 4.71
CA ARG A 29 4.22 7.62 4.26
C ARG A 29 3.82 6.21 4.66
N ILE A 30 3.79 5.30 3.69
CA ILE A 30 3.57 3.88 3.92
C ILE A 30 4.90 3.15 3.82
N GLY A 31 5.19 2.26 4.78
CA GLY A 31 6.41 1.49 4.88
C GLY A 31 7.38 2.02 5.94
N ASN A 32 8.53 1.36 6.04
CA ASN A 32 9.58 1.75 6.97
C ASN A 32 10.17 3.10 6.57
N LEU A 33 10.56 3.85 7.58
CA LEU A 33 11.23 5.14 7.40
C LEU A 33 12.74 4.90 7.31
N ASP A 34 13.36 5.53 6.33
CA ASP A 34 14.81 5.71 6.30
C ASP A 34 15.19 6.87 7.24
N ASP A 35 16.44 6.90 7.69
CA ASP A 35 16.96 8.01 8.49
C ASP A 35 16.77 9.35 7.75
N SER A 36 16.05 10.25 8.35
CA SER A 36 15.77 11.58 7.78
C SER A 36 15.68 12.64 8.89
N ALA A 37 15.83 13.91 8.50
CA ALA A 37 15.64 15.04 9.42
C ALA A 37 14.15 15.33 9.73
N LEU A 38 13.24 14.55 9.18
CA LEU A 38 11.80 14.72 9.37
C LEU A 38 11.33 14.05 10.66
N ILE A 39 10.28 14.60 11.23
CA ILE A 39 9.58 13.98 12.35
C ILE A 39 8.60 12.98 11.77
N GLY A 40 8.75 11.70 12.16
CA GLY A 40 7.84 10.64 11.81
C GLY A 40 6.91 10.29 12.96
N ARG A 41 5.59 10.42 12.79
CA ARG A 41 4.60 9.94 13.73
C ARG A 41 3.89 8.71 13.16
N HIS A 42 4.11 7.55 13.76
CA HIS A 42 3.35 6.34 13.44
C HIS A 42 1.86 6.57 13.78
N ILE A 43 0.96 6.18 12.87
CA ILE A 43 -0.48 6.35 13.04
C ILE A 43 -1.23 5.03 13.05
N MET A 44 -0.84 4.07 12.22
CA MET A 44 -1.45 2.75 12.19
C MET A 44 -0.57 1.75 11.41
N ASN A 45 -0.89 0.48 11.50
CA ASN A 45 -0.36 -0.54 10.60
C ASN A 45 -1.34 -0.79 9.46
N TYR A 46 -0.79 -0.94 8.28
CA TYR A 46 -1.51 -1.16 7.05
C TYR A 46 -1.49 -2.65 6.72
N GLU A 47 -2.63 -3.30 6.89
CA GLU A 47 -2.74 -4.72 6.62
C GLU A 47 -2.71 -4.98 5.11
N MET A 48 -1.81 -5.85 4.70
CA MET A 48 -1.69 -6.31 3.32
C MET A 48 -2.33 -7.67 3.18
N VAL A 49 -2.93 -7.94 2.02
CA VAL A 49 -3.52 -9.25 1.71
C VAL A 49 -3.15 -9.70 0.30
N PHE A 50 -2.88 -11.00 0.17
CA PHE A 50 -2.79 -11.66 -1.12
C PHE A 50 -4.18 -12.02 -1.62
N CYS A 51 -4.45 -11.66 -2.88
CA CYS A 51 -5.74 -11.94 -3.51
C CYS A 51 -5.56 -12.47 -4.93
N ALA A 52 -6.50 -13.31 -5.35
CA ALA A 52 -6.65 -13.73 -6.73
C ALA A 52 -8.14 -13.97 -7.04
N SER A 53 -8.53 -13.97 -8.32
CA SER A 53 -9.92 -14.30 -8.68
C SER A 53 -10.21 -15.79 -8.51
N PRO A 54 -11.48 -16.15 -8.23
CA PRO A 54 -11.90 -17.56 -8.19
C PRO A 54 -11.54 -18.31 -9.47
N HIS A 55 -11.66 -17.64 -10.61
CA HIS A 55 -11.32 -18.19 -11.91
C HIS A 55 -9.84 -18.56 -12.04
N TYR A 56 -8.95 -17.65 -11.61
CA TYR A 56 -7.51 -17.92 -11.61
C TYR A 56 -7.18 -19.12 -10.72
N LEU A 57 -7.70 -19.13 -9.49
CA LEU A 57 -7.42 -20.20 -8.52
C LEU A 57 -7.91 -21.57 -8.97
N ALA A 58 -9.05 -21.62 -9.70
CA ALA A 58 -9.60 -22.89 -10.22
C ALA A 58 -8.78 -23.50 -11.37
N GLN A 59 -7.95 -22.69 -12.06
CA GLN A 59 -7.18 -23.14 -13.23
C GLN A 59 -5.70 -23.40 -12.91
N HIS A 60 -5.25 -23.10 -11.72
CA HIS A 60 -3.84 -23.23 -11.32
C HIS A 60 -3.67 -24.18 -10.14
N SER A 61 -2.43 -24.60 -9.89
CA SER A 61 -2.08 -25.46 -8.76
C SER A 61 -2.53 -24.84 -7.45
N PRO A 62 -2.92 -25.62 -6.42
CA PRO A 62 -3.25 -25.09 -5.11
C PRO A 62 -2.06 -24.32 -4.48
N ILE A 63 -2.36 -23.22 -3.82
CA ILE A 63 -1.40 -22.46 -3.03
C ILE A 63 -1.53 -22.90 -1.57
N ALA A 64 -0.50 -23.50 -1.03
CA ALA A 64 -0.47 -23.95 0.37
C ALA A 64 0.53 -23.14 1.22
N SER A 65 1.50 -22.48 0.58
CA SER A 65 2.56 -21.75 1.25
C SER A 65 3.14 -20.65 0.35
N ILE A 66 3.93 -19.76 0.93
CA ILE A 66 4.63 -18.70 0.21
C ILE A 66 5.62 -19.24 -0.85
N SER A 67 6.15 -20.44 -0.65
CA SER A 67 7.05 -21.09 -1.61
C SER A 67 6.36 -21.51 -2.90
N ASP A 68 5.04 -21.52 -2.96
CA ASP A 68 4.26 -21.84 -4.15
C ASP A 68 4.11 -20.63 -5.08
N LEU A 69 4.20 -19.40 -4.53
CA LEU A 69 4.05 -18.16 -5.31
C LEU A 69 4.95 -18.07 -6.55
N PRO A 70 6.21 -18.54 -6.55
CA PRO A 70 7.05 -18.55 -7.74
C PRO A 70 6.51 -19.41 -8.91
N GLN A 71 5.54 -20.28 -8.68
CA GLN A 71 4.90 -21.11 -9.71
C GLN A 71 3.66 -20.43 -10.29
N HIS A 72 3.22 -19.31 -9.69
CA HIS A 72 2.06 -18.56 -10.10
C HIS A 72 2.41 -17.28 -10.84
N ASP A 73 1.47 -16.79 -11.65
CA ASP A 73 1.56 -15.47 -12.24
C ASP A 73 1.28 -14.43 -11.16
N CYS A 74 2.25 -13.56 -10.89
CA CYS A 74 2.14 -12.49 -9.91
C CYS A 74 2.09 -11.13 -10.61
N LEU A 75 1.25 -10.25 -10.07
CA LEU A 75 1.09 -8.88 -10.56
C LEU A 75 1.72 -7.95 -9.54
N GLY A 76 2.67 -7.12 -9.98
CA GLY A 76 3.51 -6.32 -9.09
C GLY A 76 3.24 -4.83 -9.17
N PHE A 77 3.42 -4.15 -8.04
CA PHE A 77 3.41 -2.69 -8.01
C PHE A 77 4.81 -2.17 -8.36
N SER A 78 4.88 -1.27 -9.35
CA SER A 78 6.15 -0.64 -9.74
C SER A 78 6.43 0.59 -8.89
N TYR A 79 7.32 0.44 -7.92
CA TYR A 79 7.81 1.54 -7.09
C TYR A 79 8.98 2.21 -7.80
N SER A 80 8.89 3.50 -8.06
CA SER A 80 9.92 4.19 -8.86
C SER A 80 11.25 4.37 -8.13
N LYS A 81 11.30 4.34 -6.78
CA LYS A 81 12.56 4.56 -6.02
C LYS A 81 12.59 3.95 -4.61
N SER A 82 11.54 3.30 -4.12
CA SER A 82 11.57 2.68 -2.80
C SER A 82 12.20 1.29 -2.89
N ALA A 83 13.51 1.23 -2.67
CA ALA A 83 14.25 -0.03 -2.64
C ALA A 83 13.66 -1.03 -1.63
N SER A 84 13.18 -0.56 -0.46
CA SER A 84 12.62 -1.40 0.60
C SER A 84 11.36 -2.14 0.17
N LEU A 85 10.41 -1.48 -0.50
CA LEU A 85 9.17 -2.11 -0.98
C LEU A 85 9.41 -3.00 -2.21
N ALA A 86 10.32 -2.58 -3.11
CA ALA A 86 10.72 -3.42 -4.24
C ALA A 86 11.48 -4.68 -3.78
N VAL A 87 12.30 -4.58 -2.74
CA VAL A 87 13.00 -5.73 -2.12
C VAL A 87 12.01 -6.66 -1.43
N ALA A 88 11.07 -6.13 -0.63
CA ALA A 88 10.03 -6.95 -0.01
C ALA A 88 9.21 -7.70 -1.06
N HIS A 89 8.80 -7.03 -2.14
CA HIS A 89 8.12 -7.67 -3.27
C HIS A 89 8.98 -8.74 -3.95
N SER A 90 10.27 -8.47 -4.19
CA SER A 90 11.17 -9.46 -4.82
C SER A 90 11.48 -10.66 -3.92
N GLN A 91 11.51 -10.46 -2.61
CA GLN A 91 11.67 -11.54 -1.63
C GLN A 91 10.44 -12.45 -1.59
N LEU A 92 9.23 -11.87 -1.66
CA LEU A 92 7.97 -12.61 -1.65
C LEU A 92 7.73 -13.41 -2.94
N PHE A 93 8.03 -12.81 -4.10
CA PHE A 93 7.74 -13.40 -5.41
C PHE A 93 8.96 -14.04 -6.11
N GLY A 94 10.14 -14.00 -5.47
CA GLY A 94 11.37 -14.57 -6.01
C GLY A 94 11.92 -13.80 -7.23
N LYS A 95 12.82 -14.46 -7.99
CA LYS A 95 13.46 -13.86 -9.19
C LYS A 95 12.59 -13.86 -10.44
N ARG A 96 11.34 -14.33 -10.36
CA ARG A 96 10.44 -14.32 -11.53
C ARG A 96 10.05 -12.89 -11.87
N SER A 97 10.00 -12.62 -13.16
CA SER A 97 9.40 -11.37 -13.65
C SER A 97 7.89 -11.38 -13.37
N PHE A 98 7.37 -10.28 -12.87
CA PHE A 98 5.93 -10.10 -12.78
C PHE A 98 5.29 -10.20 -14.17
N ARG A 99 4.14 -10.82 -14.26
CA ARG A 99 3.35 -10.88 -15.51
C ARG A 99 2.84 -9.49 -15.92
N LEU A 100 2.53 -8.67 -14.93
CA LEU A 100 2.15 -7.26 -15.08
C LEU A 100 2.80 -6.44 -13.96
N LEU A 101 3.39 -5.32 -14.34
CA LEU A 101 3.84 -4.28 -13.42
C LEU A 101 3.06 -3.00 -13.68
N SER A 102 2.52 -2.39 -12.63
CA SER A 102 1.84 -1.11 -12.72
C SER A 102 2.09 -0.27 -11.47
N ASN A 103 2.15 1.03 -11.63
CA ASN A 103 2.15 2.00 -10.51
C ASN A 103 0.73 2.40 -10.08
N SER A 104 -0.29 1.71 -10.57
CA SER A 104 -1.69 1.90 -10.17
C SER A 104 -2.23 0.62 -9.55
N GLY A 105 -2.60 0.69 -8.25
CA GLY A 105 -3.24 -0.42 -7.55
C GLY A 105 -4.57 -0.82 -8.20
N LEU A 106 -5.34 0.14 -8.72
CA LEU A 106 -6.62 -0.14 -9.38
C LEU A 106 -6.45 -0.97 -10.65
N VAL A 107 -5.40 -0.72 -11.43
CA VAL A 107 -5.09 -1.52 -12.62
C VAL A 107 -4.73 -2.95 -12.23
N LEU A 108 -3.95 -3.13 -11.16
CA LEU A 108 -3.59 -4.45 -10.66
C LEU A 108 -4.80 -5.22 -10.13
N ILE A 109 -5.71 -4.54 -9.40
CA ILE A 109 -6.95 -5.12 -8.89
C ILE A 109 -7.82 -5.60 -10.06
N GLN A 110 -8.03 -4.77 -11.09
CA GLN A 110 -8.82 -5.16 -12.24
C GLN A 110 -8.19 -6.34 -12.97
N ALA A 111 -6.88 -6.32 -13.20
CA ALA A 111 -6.16 -7.44 -13.82
C ALA A 111 -6.29 -8.75 -13.03
N ALA A 112 -6.29 -8.70 -11.70
CA ALA A 112 -6.51 -9.88 -10.87
C ALA A 112 -7.95 -10.38 -10.95
N ILE A 113 -8.96 -9.49 -10.98
CA ILE A 113 -10.37 -9.83 -11.20
C ILE A 113 -10.53 -10.56 -12.55
N ASP A 114 -9.85 -10.07 -13.58
CA ASP A 114 -9.85 -10.66 -14.93
C ASP A 114 -9.05 -11.97 -15.02
N GLY A 115 -8.46 -12.43 -13.91
CA GLY A 115 -7.79 -13.74 -13.84
C GLY A 115 -6.34 -13.74 -14.31
N LEU A 116 -5.65 -12.58 -14.35
CA LEU A 116 -4.26 -12.52 -14.80
C LEU A 116 -3.26 -13.09 -13.78
N GLY A 117 -3.61 -13.13 -12.50
CA GLY A 117 -2.70 -13.62 -11.47
C GLY A 117 -3.02 -13.16 -10.05
N ILE A 118 -2.04 -13.31 -9.16
CA ILE A 118 -2.09 -12.98 -7.74
C ILE A 118 -1.59 -11.56 -7.54
N ILE A 119 -2.28 -10.79 -6.69
CA ILE A 119 -1.88 -9.45 -6.24
C ILE A 119 -1.63 -9.42 -4.74
N LEU A 120 -0.75 -8.53 -4.30
CA LEU A 120 -0.59 -8.10 -2.91
C LEU A 120 -1.11 -6.67 -2.83
N GLN A 121 -2.19 -6.46 -2.07
CA GLN A 121 -2.84 -5.16 -1.94
C GLN A 121 -3.25 -4.89 -0.49
N PRO A 122 -3.43 -3.62 -0.12
CA PRO A 122 -4.01 -3.27 1.18
C PRO A 122 -5.42 -3.83 1.34
N GLN A 123 -5.70 -4.43 2.47
CA GLN A 123 -7.00 -5.02 2.75
C GLN A 123 -8.14 -4.01 2.57
N ILE A 124 -7.96 -2.79 3.06
CA ILE A 124 -8.96 -1.73 2.96
C ILE A 124 -9.33 -1.38 1.51
N VAL A 125 -8.39 -1.55 0.57
CA VAL A 125 -8.60 -1.21 -0.86
C VAL A 125 -9.34 -2.33 -1.59
N VAL A 126 -9.14 -3.59 -1.19
CA VAL A 126 -9.74 -4.77 -1.86
C VAL A 126 -10.93 -5.35 -1.11
N GLN A 127 -11.27 -4.82 0.05
CA GLN A 127 -12.34 -5.35 0.91
C GLN A 127 -13.68 -5.47 0.18
N GLU A 128 -14.08 -4.46 -0.56
CA GLU A 128 -15.36 -4.47 -1.28
C GLU A 128 -15.39 -5.51 -2.40
N VAL A 129 -14.30 -5.64 -3.15
CA VAL A 129 -14.21 -6.64 -4.25
C VAL A 129 -14.10 -8.06 -3.72
N ILE A 130 -13.54 -8.26 -2.52
CA ILE A 130 -13.54 -9.55 -1.82
C ILE A 130 -14.97 -9.87 -1.33
N GLN A 131 -15.67 -8.91 -0.72
CA GLN A 131 -17.06 -9.10 -0.29
C GLN A 131 -18.01 -9.40 -1.46
N ALA A 132 -17.74 -8.82 -2.62
CA ALA A 132 -18.47 -9.11 -3.86
C ALA A 132 -18.11 -10.47 -4.49
N GLY A 133 -17.15 -11.23 -3.92
CA GLY A 133 -16.69 -12.51 -4.43
C GLY A 133 -15.87 -12.45 -5.73
N LEU A 134 -15.45 -11.26 -6.15
CA LEU A 134 -14.62 -11.06 -7.34
C LEU A 134 -13.16 -11.45 -7.11
N LEU A 135 -12.69 -11.29 -5.86
CA LEU A 135 -11.38 -11.76 -5.41
C LEU A 135 -11.54 -12.61 -4.15
N ILE A 136 -10.64 -13.57 -3.98
CA ILE A 136 -10.51 -14.40 -2.78
C ILE A 136 -9.25 -13.97 -2.04
N ASN A 137 -9.37 -13.69 -0.73
CA ASN A 137 -8.22 -13.47 0.14
C ASN A 137 -7.57 -14.81 0.46
N ILE A 138 -6.31 -15.00 0.07
CA ILE A 138 -5.52 -16.20 0.29
C ILE A 138 -4.44 -16.01 1.37
N SER A 139 -4.46 -14.89 2.11
CA SER A 139 -3.45 -14.55 3.11
C SER A 139 -3.43 -15.49 4.33
N ALA A 140 -4.51 -16.22 4.60
CA ALA A 140 -4.51 -17.25 5.63
C ALA A 140 -3.47 -18.37 5.35
N LEU A 141 -3.12 -18.58 4.08
CA LEU A 141 -2.12 -19.55 3.62
C LEU A 141 -0.72 -18.93 3.54
N ILE A 142 -0.64 -17.63 3.22
CA ILE A 142 0.58 -16.88 2.97
C ILE A 142 0.51 -15.48 3.63
N PRO A 143 0.54 -15.37 4.96
CA PRO A 143 0.36 -14.10 5.65
C PRO A 143 1.47 -13.11 5.29
N PRO A 144 1.15 -11.94 4.72
CA PRO A 144 2.14 -10.89 4.48
C PRO A 144 2.38 -10.07 5.75
N ASP A 145 3.55 -9.42 5.81
CA ASP A 145 3.83 -8.47 6.88
C ASP A 145 2.97 -7.21 6.74
N ALA A 146 2.50 -6.69 7.88
CA ALA A 146 1.83 -5.42 7.93
C ALA A 146 2.82 -4.27 7.68
N MET A 147 2.37 -3.20 7.01
CA MET A 147 3.20 -2.03 6.74
C MET A 147 2.82 -0.87 7.66
N PRO A 148 3.78 -0.21 8.33
CA PRO A 148 3.48 0.95 9.13
C PRO A 148 3.11 2.16 8.25
N ILE A 149 2.17 2.97 8.72
CA ILE A 149 1.86 4.28 8.13
C ILE A 149 2.33 5.37 9.10
N HIS A 150 3.01 6.35 8.54
CA HIS A 150 3.53 7.49 9.28
C HIS A 150 3.05 8.81 8.68
N LEU A 151 2.85 9.80 9.55
CA LEU A 151 2.80 11.21 9.14
C LEU A 151 4.20 11.79 9.30
N LEU A 152 4.73 12.40 8.23
CA LEU A 152 6.02 13.08 8.23
C LEU A 152 5.80 14.59 8.12
N TYR A 153 6.54 15.36 8.91
CA TYR A 153 6.54 16.82 8.90
C TYR A 153 7.88 17.38 9.39
N LYS A 154 8.14 18.65 9.09
CA LYS A 154 9.49 19.26 9.26
C LYS A 154 9.84 19.60 10.69
N ASP A 155 8.90 20.12 11.50
CA ASP A 155 9.15 20.73 12.80
C ASP A 155 8.09 20.32 13.83
N LYS A 156 8.47 20.33 15.11
CA LYS A 156 7.53 20.17 16.24
C LYS A 156 6.63 21.40 16.42
N ASN A 157 7.11 22.58 16.03
CA ASN A 157 6.36 23.84 16.11
C ASN A 157 5.50 24.05 14.84
N LEU A 158 4.54 23.16 14.63
CA LEU A 158 3.62 23.24 13.50
C LEU A 158 2.67 24.43 13.62
N PRO A 159 2.35 25.10 12.51
CA PRO A 159 1.23 26.04 12.44
C PRO A 159 -0.07 25.38 12.95
N LEU A 160 -0.96 26.17 13.53
CA LEU A 160 -2.21 25.65 14.10
C LEU A 160 -3.03 24.86 13.06
N LYS A 161 -3.11 25.35 11.83
CA LYS A 161 -3.81 24.66 10.72
C LYS A 161 -3.27 23.26 10.46
N THR A 162 -1.93 23.11 10.41
CA THR A 162 -1.25 21.83 10.16
C THR A 162 -1.44 20.87 11.32
N ARG A 163 -1.32 21.35 12.56
CA ARG A 163 -1.61 20.56 13.76
C ARG A 163 -3.06 20.07 13.78
N THR A 164 -4.02 20.95 13.46
CA THR A 164 -5.44 20.59 13.40
C THR A 164 -5.70 19.51 12.36
N LEU A 165 -5.05 19.57 11.18
CA LEU A 165 -5.15 18.54 10.16
C LEU A 165 -4.59 17.19 10.66
N ILE A 166 -3.42 17.19 11.29
CA ILE A 166 -2.80 15.97 11.84
C ILE A 166 -3.71 15.34 12.90
N ASP A 167 -4.20 16.15 13.85
CA ASP A 167 -5.09 15.68 14.92
C ASP A 167 -6.43 15.18 14.38
N PHE A 168 -6.92 15.77 13.29
CA PHE A 168 -8.11 15.29 12.58
C PHE A 168 -7.86 13.92 11.95
N ILE A 169 -6.77 13.76 11.19
CA ILE A 169 -6.41 12.48 10.54
C ILE A 169 -6.33 11.37 11.59
N ILE A 170 -5.63 11.60 12.70
CA ILE A 170 -5.44 10.60 13.75
C ILE A 170 -6.77 10.17 14.36
N ARG A 171 -7.64 11.13 14.71
CA ARG A 171 -8.97 10.84 15.28
C ARG A 171 -9.91 10.08 14.34
N GLN A 172 -9.69 10.17 13.02
CA GLN A 172 -10.50 9.41 12.05
C GLN A 172 -10.01 7.96 11.87
N LEU A 173 -8.81 7.66 12.37
CA LEU A 173 -8.18 6.34 12.25
C LEU A 173 -8.22 5.52 13.56
N GLU A 174 -8.56 6.18 14.68
CA GLU A 174 -8.86 5.54 15.99
C GLU A 174 -10.29 4.98 16.01
#